data_e95a1aa39d3cb5efd6a157bbbac63e15
#
_entry.id   e95a1aa39d3cb5efd6a157bbbac63e15
#
_cell.length_a   1.000
_cell.length_b   1.000
_cell.length_c   1.000
_cell.angle_alpha   90.00
_cell.angle_beta   90.00
_cell.angle_gamma   90.00
#
_symmetry.space_group_name_H-M   'P 1'
#
loop_
_entity.id
_entity.type
_entity.pdbx_description
1 polymer ?
#
loop_
_entity_poly.entity_id
_entity_poly.type
_entity_poly.pdbx_seq_one_letter_code
_entity_poly.pdbx_strand_id
1 'polypeptide(L)'
;MNSDLELLYKIAQKPFRTIIGLMSGTSLDGLDVALCAISGSGENTEVQLLHFDTVDYSEDIKLEIRNVFAKQTIDFQKLVLLNEWIGVLHANIILDCLKHWAIATDKVDLVASHGQTVFHAPKILHQQEKFPNATLQIGDGDKKKKK
;
A
#
# COMPACT_ATOMS: atom_id res chain seq x y z
N MET A 1 -7.27 9.56 26.49
CA MET A 1 -7.44 8.65 25.34
C MET A 1 -6.22 8.77 24.46
N ASN A 2 -5.80 7.71 23.78
CA ASN A 2 -4.66 7.79 22.86
C ASN A 2 -5.02 8.74 21.70
N SER A 3 -4.11 9.68 21.37
CA SER A 3 -4.33 10.71 20.35
C SER A 3 -4.67 10.14 18.97
N ASP A 4 -4.07 8.97 18.62
CA ASP A 4 -4.32 8.31 17.33
C ASP A 4 -5.74 7.71 17.27
N LEU A 5 -6.24 7.16 18.37
CA LEU A 5 -7.63 6.66 18.45
C LEU A 5 -8.64 7.81 18.35
N GLU A 6 -8.34 8.93 18.98
CA GLU A 6 -9.18 10.13 18.89
C GLU A 6 -9.20 10.69 17.47
N LEU A 7 -8.06 10.69 16.78
CA LEU A 7 -7.97 11.11 15.39
C LEU A 7 -8.79 10.18 14.47
N LEU A 8 -8.63 8.86 14.63
CA LEU A 8 -9.41 7.88 13.85
C LEU A 8 -10.91 8.04 14.08
N TYR A 9 -11.33 8.30 15.31
CA TYR A 9 -12.74 8.55 15.63
C TYR A 9 -13.26 9.82 14.91
N LYS A 10 -12.48 10.91 14.92
CA LYS A 10 -12.82 12.15 14.21
C LYS A 10 -12.90 11.93 12.70
N ILE A 11 -11.97 11.18 12.12
CA ILE A 11 -11.98 10.82 10.69
C ILE A 11 -13.24 9.99 10.34
N ALA A 12 -13.57 9.02 11.18
CA ALA A 12 -14.75 8.17 10.97
C ALA A 12 -16.08 8.95 10.96
N GLN A 13 -16.16 10.08 11.68
CA GLN A 13 -17.35 10.94 11.72
C GLN A 13 -17.47 11.90 10.53
N LYS A 14 -16.43 12.04 9.70
CA LYS A 14 -16.49 12.94 8.54
C LYS A 14 -17.53 12.43 7.53
N PRO A 15 -18.35 13.33 6.94
CA PRO A 15 -19.23 12.96 5.85
C PRO A 15 -18.47 12.45 4.63
N PHE A 16 -17.29 13.03 4.36
CA PHE A 16 -16.35 12.60 3.33
C PHE A 16 -14.96 12.45 3.94
N ARG A 17 -14.27 11.36 3.58
CA ARG A 17 -12.90 11.08 3.96
C ARG A 17 -12.04 11.08 2.71
N THR A 18 -10.96 11.84 2.75
CA THR A 18 -9.99 11.87 1.65
C THR A 18 -8.94 10.78 1.90
N ILE A 19 -8.95 9.76 1.07
CA ILE A 19 -8.15 8.55 1.26
C ILE A 19 -7.24 8.35 0.05
N ILE A 20 -5.95 8.10 0.28
CA ILE A 20 -5.04 7.59 -0.74
C ILE A 20 -5.10 6.06 -0.72
N GLY A 21 -5.44 5.47 -1.86
CA GLY A 21 -5.32 4.04 -2.11
C GLY A 21 -4.03 3.73 -2.87
N LEU A 22 -3.30 2.71 -2.45
CA LEU A 22 -2.08 2.24 -3.09
C LEU A 22 -2.21 0.81 -3.56
N MET A 23 -1.77 0.54 -4.79
CA MET A 23 -1.73 -0.81 -5.35
C MET A 23 -0.40 -1.04 -6.08
N SER A 24 0.31 -2.11 -5.72
CA SER A 24 1.48 -2.60 -6.45
C SER A 24 1.36 -4.10 -6.63
N GLY A 25 1.14 -4.49 -7.86
CA GLY A 25 0.80 -5.86 -8.25
C GLY A 25 2.00 -6.74 -8.56
N THR A 26 1.70 -7.87 -9.20
CA THR A 26 2.68 -8.90 -9.59
C THR A 26 3.44 -8.57 -10.87
N SER A 27 3.00 -7.58 -11.64
CA SER A 27 3.70 -7.09 -12.84
C SER A 27 5.02 -6.40 -12.51
N LEU A 28 5.16 -5.87 -11.28
CA LEU A 28 6.30 -5.08 -10.80
C LEU A 28 6.55 -3.82 -11.64
N ASP A 29 5.54 -3.32 -12.35
CA ASP A 29 5.69 -2.17 -13.24
C ASP A 29 5.82 -0.87 -12.45
N GLY A 30 5.06 -0.73 -11.35
CA GLY A 30 5.05 0.50 -10.56
C GLY A 30 4.07 0.47 -9.41
N LEU A 31 3.78 1.65 -8.90
CA LEU A 31 2.79 1.90 -7.86
C LEU A 31 1.64 2.73 -8.42
N ASP A 32 0.43 2.19 -8.35
CA ASP A 32 -0.79 2.96 -8.59
C ASP A 32 -1.15 3.74 -7.33
N VAL A 33 -1.39 5.04 -7.49
CA VAL A 33 -1.75 5.97 -6.42
C VAL A 33 -3.06 6.65 -6.78
N ALA A 34 -4.10 6.39 -6.01
CA ALA A 34 -5.43 6.97 -6.20
C ALA A 34 -5.81 7.85 -5.02
N LEU A 35 -6.14 9.11 -5.24
CA LEU A 35 -6.74 9.99 -4.24
C LEU A 35 -8.26 9.99 -4.43
N CYS A 36 -8.98 9.54 -3.41
CA CYS A 36 -10.43 9.39 -3.45
C CYS A 36 -11.12 10.15 -2.33
N ALA A 37 -12.29 10.72 -2.63
CA ALA A 37 -13.27 11.14 -1.61
C ALA A 37 -14.24 9.97 -1.38
N ILE A 38 -14.34 9.51 -0.14
CA ILE A 38 -15.18 8.36 0.23
C ILE A 38 -16.21 8.77 1.26
N SER A 39 -17.48 8.49 0.98
CA SER A 39 -18.60 8.66 1.91
C SER A 39 -19.27 7.33 2.24
N GLY A 40 -20.12 7.32 3.27
CA GLY A 40 -20.84 6.14 3.69
C GLY A 40 -19.96 5.05 4.33
N SER A 41 -20.53 3.85 4.46
CA SER A 41 -19.86 2.65 4.97
C SER A 41 -20.60 1.38 4.53
N GLY A 42 -19.90 0.26 4.43
CA GLY A 42 -20.47 -1.02 4.00
C GLY A 42 -21.07 -0.92 2.60
N GLU A 43 -22.30 -1.39 2.45
CA GLU A 43 -23.02 -1.38 1.16
C GLU A 43 -23.38 0.02 0.65
N ASN A 44 -23.39 1.02 1.54
CA ASN A 44 -23.66 2.43 1.19
C ASN A 44 -22.38 3.23 0.94
N THR A 45 -21.28 2.58 0.67
CA THR A 45 -20.02 3.27 0.37
C THR A 45 -20.07 3.87 -1.03
N GLU A 46 -19.80 5.17 -1.12
CA GLU A 46 -19.64 5.89 -2.38
C GLU A 46 -18.18 6.33 -2.52
N VAL A 47 -17.63 6.19 -3.71
CA VAL A 47 -16.23 6.54 -4.02
C VAL A 47 -16.19 7.49 -5.20
N GLN A 48 -15.57 8.65 -4.99
CA GLN A 48 -15.24 9.60 -6.05
C GLN A 48 -13.73 9.66 -6.23
N LEU A 49 -13.24 9.30 -7.41
CA LEU A 49 -11.83 9.45 -7.77
C LEU A 49 -11.53 10.94 -8.02
N LEU A 50 -10.57 11.49 -7.28
CA LEU A 50 -10.11 12.88 -7.42
C LEU A 50 -8.86 12.98 -8.29
N HIS A 51 -7.85 12.15 -8.01
CA HIS A 51 -6.59 12.07 -8.77
C HIS A 51 -6.14 10.62 -8.87
N PHE A 52 -5.40 10.32 -9.94
CA PHE A 52 -4.80 9.01 -10.15
C PHE A 52 -3.50 9.16 -10.95
N ASP A 53 -2.44 8.52 -10.45
CA ASP A 53 -1.18 8.36 -11.16
C ASP A 53 -0.68 6.93 -11.03
N THR A 54 -0.03 6.43 -12.07
CA THR A 54 0.82 5.24 -12.03
C THR A 54 2.27 5.71 -12.06
N VAL A 55 3.02 5.40 -11.01
CA VAL A 55 4.44 5.75 -10.90
C VAL A 55 5.28 4.53 -11.18
N ASP A 56 5.95 4.53 -12.32
CA ASP A 56 6.79 3.42 -12.76
C ASP A 56 7.97 3.19 -11.81
N TYR A 57 8.26 1.91 -11.54
CA TYR A 57 9.48 1.55 -10.83
C TYR A 57 10.68 1.55 -11.77
N SER A 58 11.80 2.14 -11.32
CA SER A 58 13.06 2.01 -12.02
C SER A 58 13.53 0.56 -12.08
N GLU A 59 14.42 0.22 -13.01
CA GLU A 59 14.95 -1.14 -13.10
C GLU A 59 15.69 -1.57 -11.82
N ASP A 60 16.32 -0.65 -11.10
CA ASP A 60 16.96 -0.93 -9.81
C ASP A 60 15.93 -1.35 -8.76
N ILE A 61 14.79 -0.66 -8.69
CA ILE A 61 13.68 -1.02 -7.80
C ILE A 61 13.14 -2.42 -8.14
N LYS A 62 12.88 -2.66 -9.41
CA LYS A 62 12.39 -3.95 -9.90
C LYS A 62 13.37 -5.08 -9.59
N LEU A 63 14.66 -4.83 -9.75
CA LEU A 63 15.72 -5.81 -9.45
C LEU A 63 15.72 -6.18 -7.96
N GLU A 64 15.60 -5.19 -7.07
CA GLU A 64 15.53 -5.43 -5.64
C GLU A 64 14.32 -6.29 -5.26
N ILE A 65 13.15 -6.01 -5.80
CA ILE A 65 11.92 -6.78 -5.55
C ILE A 65 12.05 -8.21 -6.11
N ARG A 66 12.62 -8.37 -7.31
CA ARG A 66 12.85 -9.69 -7.95
C ARG A 66 13.74 -10.63 -7.14
N ASN A 67 14.54 -10.12 -6.20
CA ASN A 67 15.33 -10.96 -5.29
C ASN A 67 14.46 -11.87 -4.41
N VAL A 68 13.22 -11.45 -4.11
CA VAL A 68 12.28 -12.21 -3.26
C VAL A 68 11.00 -12.60 -4.01
N PHE A 69 10.69 -11.98 -5.14
CA PHE A 69 9.44 -12.16 -5.85
C PHE A 69 9.32 -13.55 -6.47
N ALA A 70 8.19 -14.22 -6.18
CA ALA A 70 7.80 -15.52 -6.72
C ALA A 70 8.82 -16.65 -6.48
N LYS A 71 9.70 -16.54 -5.47
CA LYS A 71 10.72 -17.54 -5.13
C LYS A 71 10.33 -18.29 -3.87
N GLN A 72 10.40 -19.63 -3.91
CA GLN A 72 10.16 -20.50 -2.75
C GLN A 72 11.31 -20.44 -1.72
N THR A 73 12.54 -20.18 -2.19
CA THR A 73 13.73 -20.03 -1.33
C THR A 73 14.32 -18.66 -1.55
N ILE A 74 14.46 -17.91 -0.47
CA ILE A 74 14.98 -16.53 -0.49
C ILE A 74 15.91 -16.29 0.70
N ASP A 75 16.71 -15.24 0.61
CA ASP A 75 17.37 -14.67 1.78
C ASP A 75 16.32 -13.95 2.64
N PHE A 76 16.05 -14.50 3.82
CA PHE A 76 15.05 -13.96 4.74
C PHE A 76 15.43 -12.57 5.26
N GLN A 77 16.72 -12.30 5.48
CA GLN A 77 17.18 -10.96 5.86
C GLN A 77 16.85 -9.95 4.77
N LYS A 78 17.02 -10.31 3.49
CA LYS A 78 16.67 -9.47 2.36
C LYS A 78 15.16 -9.10 2.36
N LEU A 79 14.31 -10.08 2.65
CA LEU A 79 12.85 -9.84 2.76
C LEU A 79 12.53 -8.83 3.85
N VAL A 80 13.15 -8.95 5.02
CA VAL A 80 12.95 -8.03 6.17
C VAL A 80 13.39 -6.61 5.81
N LEU A 81 14.55 -6.45 5.18
CA LEU A 81 15.06 -5.15 4.74
C LEU A 81 14.17 -4.52 3.67
N LEU A 82 13.70 -5.31 2.71
CA LEU A 82 12.79 -4.85 1.67
C LEU A 82 11.45 -4.40 2.23
N ASN A 83 10.91 -5.07 3.26
CA ASN A 83 9.65 -4.67 3.86
C ASN A 83 9.68 -3.20 4.36
N GLU A 84 10.73 -2.81 5.06
CA GLU A 84 10.92 -1.43 5.50
C GLU A 84 11.17 -0.49 4.31
N TRP A 85 12.08 -0.88 3.41
CA TRP A 85 12.46 -0.07 2.27
C TRP A 85 11.30 0.25 1.32
N ILE A 86 10.44 -0.73 1.02
CA ILE A 86 9.21 -0.53 0.23
C ILE A 86 8.25 0.44 0.94
N GLY A 87 8.15 0.37 2.27
CA GLY A 87 7.36 1.34 3.03
C GLY A 87 7.84 2.77 2.82
N VAL A 88 9.15 3.01 2.89
CA VAL A 88 9.77 4.33 2.64
C VAL A 88 9.61 4.75 1.18
N LEU A 89 9.82 3.85 0.22
CA LEU A 89 9.64 4.11 -1.21
C LEU A 89 8.22 4.58 -1.52
N HIS A 90 7.22 3.84 -1.05
CA HIS A 90 5.82 4.20 -1.26
C HIS A 90 5.46 5.55 -0.59
N ALA A 91 6.01 5.83 0.60
CA ALA A 91 5.81 7.13 1.25
C ALA A 91 6.35 8.28 0.41
N ASN A 92 7.55 8.15 -0.16
CA ASN A 92 8.13 9.17 -1.03
C ASN A 92 7.30 9.38 -2.30
N ILE A 93 6.86 8.30 -2.94
CA ILE A 93 5.97 8.37 -4.12
C ILE A 93 4.68 9.11 -3.80
N ILE A 94 4.04 8.82 -2.65
CA ILE A 94 2.83 9.54 -2.21
C ILE A 94 3.10 11.05 -2.10
N LEU A 95 4.21 11.43 -1.46
CA LEU A 95 4.56 12.84 -1.28
C LEU A 95 4.80 13.55 -2.63
N ASP A 96 5.43 12.88 -3.57
CA ASP A 96 5.65 13.42 -4.92
C ASP A 96 4.32 13.56 -5.68
N CYS A 97 3.42 12.58 -5.62
CA CYS A 97 2.08 12.68 -6.21
C CYS A 97 1.28 13.84 -5.60
N LEU A 98 1.25 13.96 -4.27
CA LEU A 98 0.55 15.06 -3.59
C LEU A 98 1.09 16.42 -4.00
N LYS A 99 2.40 16.55 -4.13
CA LYS A 99 3.04 17.77 -4.63
C LYS A 99 2.65 18.06 -6.08
N HIS A 100 2.65 17.05 -6.94
CA HIS A 100 2.23 17.17 -8.34
C HIS A 100 0.76 17.61 -8.45
N TRP A 101 -0.12 17.06 -7.63
CA TRP A 101 -1.54 17.43 -7.59
C TRP A 101 -1.84 18.74 -6.85
N ALA A 102 -0.82 19.39 -6.28
CA ALA A 102 -0.97 20.58 -5.44
C ALA A 102 -1.90 20.37 -4.22
N ILE A 103 -1.87 19.16 -3.63
CA ILE A 103 -2.64 18.77 -2.45
C ILE A 103 -1.73 18.79 -1.22
N ALA A 104 -2.13 19.52 -0.19
CA ALA A 104 -1.40 19.54 1.08
C ALA A 104 -1.61 18.21 1.84
N THR A 105 -0.58 17.72 2.54
CA THR A 105 -0.61 16.44 3.25
C THR A 105 -1.69 16.38 4.33
N ASP A 106 -2.00 17.51 4.96
CA ASP A 106 -3.06 17.65 5.99
C ASP A 106 -4.49 17.48 5.44
N LYS A 107 -4.64 17.46 4.11
CA LYS A 107 -5.92 17.20 3.43
C LYS A 107 -6.19 15.70 3.26
N VAL A 108 -5.20 14.85 3.49
CA VAL A 108 -5.34 13.39 3.42
C VAL A 108 -5.66 12.83 4.79
N ASP A 109 -6.78 12.14 4.91
CA ASP A 109 -7.24 11.56 6.17
C ASP A 109 -6.56 10.22 6.47
N LEU A 110 -6.42 9.38 5.46
CA LEU A 110 -5.89 8.01 5.58
C LEU A 110 -5.11 7.61 4.33
N VAL A 111 -4.20 6.68 4.51
CA VAL A 111 -3.56 5.93 3.43
C VAL A 111 -3.91 4.46 3.58
N ALA A 112 -4.54 3.89 2.56
CA ALA A 112 -4.85 2.47 2.46
C ALA A 112 -3.86 1.82 1.48
N SER A 113 -3.07 0.88 1.93
CA SER A 113 -2.03 0.23 1.12
C SER A 113 -2.22 -1.27 1.07
N HIS A 114 -2.23 -1.82 -0.14
CA HIS A 114 -2.12 -3.25 -0.36
C HIS A 114 -0.70 -3.76 -0.09
N GLY A 115 0.32 -2.89 -0.19
CA GLY A 115 1.73 -3.27 -0.18
C GLY A 115 2.19 -3.79 -1.55
N GLN A 116 3.45 -4.24 -1.60
CA GLN A 116 4.02 -4.92 -2.76
C GLN A 116 3.83 -6.42 -2.62
N THR A 117 3.11 -7.03 -3.54
CA THR A 117 2.96 -8.48 -3.58
C THR A 117 4.30 -9.14 -3.93
N VAL A 118 4.73 -10.11 -3.13
CA VAL A 118 5.98 -10.84 -3.35
C VAL A 118 5.78 -12.34 -3.57
N PHE A 119 4.74 -12.93 -2.97
CA PHE A 119 4.49 -14.37 -3.14
C PHE A 119 3.01 -14.73 -3.03
N HIS A 120 2.54 -15.58 -3.94
CA HIS A 120 1.25 -16.24 -3.86
C HIS A 120 1.44 -17.74 -3.66
N ALA A 121 0.77 -18.29 -2.65
CA ALA A 121 0.75 -19.72 -2.34
C ALA A 121 -0.68 -20.26 -2.33
N PRO A 122 -1.32 -20.41 -3.49
CA PRO A 122 -2.66 -20.99 -3.54
C PRO A 122 -2.59 -22.50 -3.24
N LYS A 123 -3.59 -23.00 -2.53
CA LYS A 123 -3.65 -24.41 -2.09
C LYS A 123 -3.52 -25.39 -3.25
N ILE A 124 -4.07 -25.04 -4.40
CA ILE A 124 -4.00 -25.86 -5.61
C ILE A 124 -2.54 -26.10 -6.08
N LEU A 125 -1.61 -25.15 -5.80
CA LEU A 125 -0.20 -25.30 -6.17
C LEU A 125 0.64 -25.98 -5.08
N HIS A 126 0.48 -25.58 -3.80
CA HIS A 126 1.31 -26.16 -2.72
C HIS A 126 0.79 -27.51 -2.22
N GLN A 127 -0.48 -27.87 -2.44
CA GLN A 127 -1.12 -29.16 -2.14
C GLN A 127 -0.94 -29.65 -0.69
N GLN A 128 -0.67 -28.76 0.26
CA GLN A 128 -0.50 -29.08 1.67
C GLN A 128 -1.86 -28.91 2.37
N GLU A 129 -2.47 -29.99 2.81
CA GLU A 129 -3.84 -29.98 3.37
C GLU A 129 -3.99 -29.06 4.59
N LYS A 130 -2.94 -28.95 5.41
CA LYS A 130 -2.91 -28.15 6.63
C LYS A 130 -3.07 -26.64 6.37
N PHE A 131 -2.61 -26.16 5.21
CA PHE A 131 -2.53 -24.72 4.93
C PHE A 131 -3.58 -24.27 3.91
N PRO A 132 -4.30 -23.16 4.18
CA PRO A 132 -5.21 -22.55 3.20
C PRO A 132 -4.43 -21.82 2.10
N ASN A 133 -5.17 -21.17 1.18
CA ASN A 133 -4.58 -20.19 0.28
C ASN A 133 -3.88 -19.10 1.09
N ALA A 134 -2.68 -18.70 0.68
CA ALA A 134 -1.91 -17.65 1.32
C ALA A 134 -1.26 -16.72 0.29
N THR A 135 -0.97 -15.52 0.72
CA THR A 135 -0.27 -14.51 -0.08
C THR A 135 0.53 -13.62 0.86
N LEU A 136 1.65 -13.10 0.38
CA LEU A 136 2.48 -12.17 1.14
C LEU A 136 2.65 -10.87 0.36
N GLN A 137 2.29 -9.76 1.03
CA GLN A 137 2.58 -8.40 0.64
C GLN A 137 3.52 -7.76 1.66
N ILE A 138 4.45 -6.95 1.19
CA ILE A 138 5.41 -6.23 2.04
C ILE A 138 5.27 -4.72 1.88
N GLY A 139 5.82 -3.97 2.81
CA GLY A 139 5.76 -2.50 2.85
C GLY A 139 5.27 -2.02 4.21
N ASP A 140 6.19 -1.75 5.13
CA ASP A 140 5.90 -1.34 6.50
C ASP A 140 5.09 -0.04 6.54
N GLY A 141 3.87 -0.12 7.09
CA GLY A 141 2.94 1.00 7.20
C GLY A 141 3.41 2.10 8.14
N ASP A 142 4.21 1.78 9.15
CA ASP A 142 4.72 2.78 10.11
C ASP A 142 5.69 3.76 9.44
N LYS A 143 6.38 3.33 8.40
CA LYS A 143 7.30 4.19 7.63
C LYS A 143 6.57 5.21 6.75
N LYS A 144 5.34 4.94 6.39
CA LYS A 144 4.47 5.85 5.62
C LYS A 144 3.96 7.02 6.48
N LYS A 145 4.08 6.92 7.81
CA LYS A 145 3.55 7.88 8.78
C LYS A 145 4.54 9.01 9.16
N LYS A 146 5.81 8.89 8.77
CA LYS A 146 6.85 9.85 9.17
C LYS A 146 6.99 10.97 8.12
N LYS A 147 6.18 12.01 8.25
CA LYS A 147 6.52 13.46 8.23
C LYS A 147 5.28 14.33 8.17
#